data_e81c2a1ff88a17bcf0dabcd40de68ad2
#
_entry.id   e81c2a1ff88a17bcf0dabcd40de68ad2
#
_cell.length_a   1.000
_cell.length_b   1.000
_cell.length_c   1.000
_cell.angle_alpha   90.00
_cell.angle_beta   90.00
_cell.angle_gamma   90.00
#
_symmetry.space_group_name_H-M   'P 1'
#
loop_
_entity.id
_entity.type
_entity.pdbx_description
1 polymer ?
#
loop_
_entity_poly.entity_id
_entity_poly.type
_entity_poly.pdbx_seq_one_letter_code
_entity_poly.pdbx_strand_id
1 'polypeptide(L)'
;RRQRQMCLRDSSCQGDSRGAEVFTRLGVHTEYTDRGVKLTRKGTPATRLDEDMVDIPDLAQTFVVTCCLMDIPFRFTGLQSLKIKETDRITALITELRKLGYVVRSEQDSILLWDGERCPADADPVIATYEDHRMAMAFAPACLVLPQIRINEPQVVTKSYPAYWEDLQKAGFKVCQDAMQS
;
A
#
# COMPACT_ATOMS: atom_id res chain seq x y z
N ARG A 1 11.56 0.11 -27.89
CA ARG A 1 10.49 0.69 -27.06
C ARG A 1 9.28 -0.26 -26.85
N ARG A 2 8.96 -1.17 -27.77
CA ARG A 2 7.86 -2.16 -27.61
C ARG A 2 8.20 -3.27 -26.58
N GLN A 3 9.45 -3.60 -26.37
CA GLN A 3 9.87 -4.67 -25.45
C GLN A 3 9.66 -4.32 -23.95
N ARG A 4 9.72 -3.03 -23.56
CA ARG A 4 9.48 -2.64 -22.16
C ARG A 4 8.05 -2.80 -21.68
N GLN A 5 7.07 -2.71 -22.57
CA GLN A 5 5.65 -2.93 -22.23
C GLN A 5 5.29 -4.41 -22.07
N MET A 6 6.04 -5.32 -22.68
CA MET A 6 5.78 -6.77 -22.54
C MET A 6 6.26 -7.34 -21.19
N CYS A 7 7.20 -6.70 -20.50
CA CYS A 7 7.70 -7.15 -19.20
C CYS A 7 6.72 -6.93 -18.02
N LEU A 8 5.63 -6.20 -18.23
CA LEU A 8 4.60 -5.91 -17.20
C LEU A 8 3.35 -6.80 -17.35
N ARG A 9 3.41 -7.85 -18.16
CA ARG A 9 2.30 -8.81 -18.33
C ARG A 9 2.43 -9.97 -17.34
N ASP A 10 1.40 -10.80 -17.29
CA ASP A 10 1.25 -12.02 -16.50
C ASP A 10 2.45 -12.98 -16.50
N SER A 11 3.36 -12.86 -17.47
CA SER A 11 4.61 -13.62 -17.60
C SER A 11 5.83 -12.93 -16.96
N SER A 12 5.65 -11.87 -16.19
CA SER A 12 6.74 -11.19 -15.49
C SER A 12 7.36 -12.10 -14.43
N CYS A 13 8.69 -12.24 -14.47
CA CYS A 13 9.44 -12.94 -13.43
C CYS A 13 9.74 -12.08 -12.19
N GLN A 14 9.22 -10.86 -12.13
CA GLN A 14 9.36 -10.00 -10.95
C GLN A 14 8.39 -10.45 -9.86
N GLY A 15 8.86 -10.50 -8.61
CA GLY A 15 8.05 -10.89 -7.46
C GLY A 15 6.75 -10.08 -7.34
N ASP A 16 6.80 -8.78 -7.63
CA ASP A 16 5.65 -7.88 -7.55
C ASP A 16 4.46 -8.28 -8.47
N SER A 17 4.69 -9.12 -9.49
CA SER A 17 3.61 -9.67 -10.32
C SER A 17 2.64 -10.57 -9.54
N ARG A 18 3.08 -11.16 -8.41
CA ARG A 18 2.22 -11.92 -7.48
C ARG A 18 1.19 -11.06 -6.75
N GLY A 19 1.32 -9.74 -6.80
CA GLY A 19 0.35 -8.82 -6.20
C GLY A 19 -1.09 -9.08 -6.67
N ALA A 20 -1.30 -9.41 -7.95
CA ALA A 20 -2.62 -9.75 -8.48
C ALA A 20 -3.24 -10.99 -7.81
N GLU A 21 -2.42 -12.00 -7.50
CA GLU A 21 -2.85 -13.21 -6.81
C GLU A 21 -3.29 -12.91 -5.36
N VAL A 22 -2.51 -12.12 -4.64
CA VAL A 22 -2.86 -11.70 -3.27
C VAL A 22 -4.12 -10.84 -3.26
N PHE A 23 -4.26 -9.89 -4.22
CA PHE A 23 -5.47 -9.09 -4.37
C PHE A 23 -6.72 -9.92 -4.69
N THR A 24 -6.55 -11.08 -5.35
CA THR A 24 -7.69 -12.00 -5.59
C THR A 24 -8.31 -12.48 -4.28
N ARG A 25 -7.49 -12.72 -3.26
CA ARG A 25 -7.97 -13.08 -1.90
C ARG A 25 -8.71 -11.94 -1.21
N LEU A 26 -8.44 -10.69 -1.63
CA LEU A 26 -9.15 -9.48 -1.17
C LEU A 26 -10.38 -9.14 -2.04
N GLY A 27 -10.78 -10.04 -2.95
CA GLY A 27 -11.97 -9.89 -3.78
C GLY A 27 -11.76 -9.07 -5.07
N VAL A 28 -10.50 -8.90 -5.52
CA VAL A 28 -10.18 -8.24 -6.78
C VAL A 28 -9.86 -9.28 -7.84
N HIS A 29 -10.64 -9.33 -8.90
CA HIS A 29 -10.35 -10.15 -10.08
C HIS A 29 -9.55 -9.34 -11.09
N THR A 30 -8.42 -9.88 -11.51
CA THR A 30 -7.52 -9.29 -12.49
C THR A 30 -7.66 -10.02 -13.83
N GLU A 31 -8.01 -9.29 -14.88
CA GLU A 31 -8.13 -9.79 -16.25
C GLU A 31 -7.09 -9.08 -17.13
N TYR A 32 -6.19 -9.84 -17.72
CA TYR A 32 -5.19 -9.32 -18.66
C TYR A 32 -5.79 -9.28 -20.06
N THR A 33 -5.72 -8.12 -20.70
CA THR A 33 -6.25 -7.87 -22.04
C THR A 33 -5.17 -7.31 -22.94
N ASP A 34 -5.41 -7.30 -24.26
CA ASP A 34 -4.48 -6.69 -25.22
C ASP A 34 -4.30 -5.17 -25.00
N ARG A 35 -5.24 -4.52 -24.32
CA ARG A 35 -5.23 -3.07 -24.05
C ARG A 35 -4.70 -2.72 -22.67
N GLY A 36 -4.48 -3.69 -21.78
CA GLY A 36 -4.01 -3.48 -20.42
C GLY A 36 -4.63 -4.46 -19.42
N VAL A 37 -4.76 -4.03 -18.19
CA VAL A 37 -5.30 -4.83 -17.09
C VAL A 37 -6.66 -4.27 -16.67
N LYS A 38 -7.66 -5.16 -16.56
CA LYS A 38 -8.98 -4.82 -16.05
C LYS A 38 -9.14 -5.41 -14.65
N LEU A 39 -9.41 -4.55 -13.69
CA LEU A 39 -9.69 -4.93 -12.32
C LEU A 39 -11.20 -4.86 -12.06
N THR A 40 -11.75 -5.90 -11.48
CA THR A 40 -13.17 -5.97 -11.12
C THR A 40 -13.33 -6.53 -9.71
N ARG A 41 -14.31 -6.04 -8.97
CA ARG A 41 -14.68 -6.64 -7.69
C ARG A 41 -15.42 -7.95 -7.95
N LYS A 42 -14.91 -9.07 -7.41
CA LYS A 42 -15.52 -10.38 -7.58
C LYS A 42 -15.29 -11.23 -6.32
N GLY A 43 -16.37 -11.75 -5.79
CA GLY A 43 -16.33 -12.58 -4.58
C GLY A 43 -16.32 -11.78 -3.28
N THR A 44 -16.19 -12.49 -2.19
CA THR A 44 -16.09 -11.96 -0.83
C THR A 44 -14.62 -11.93 -0.42
N PRO A 45 -14.11 -10.81 0.11
CA PRO A 45 -12.76 -10.77 0.65
C PRO A 45 -12.56 -11.83 1.74
N ALA A 46 -11.34 -12.33 1.87
CA ALA A 46 -10.96 -13.21 2.97
C ALA A 46 -11.22 -12.52 4.32
N THR A 47 -11.62 -13.30 5.32
CA THR A 47 -11.83 -12.80 6.69
C THR A 47 -10.51 -12.61 7.44
N ARG A 48 -9.41 -13.15 6.93
CA ARG A 48 -8.04 -12.99 7.40
C ARG A 48 -7.08 -13.22 6.23
N LEU A 49 -5.98 -12.47 6.20
CA LEU A 49 -4.95 -12.60 5.17
C LEU A 49 -3.59 -12.90 5.81
N ASP A 50 -3.19 -14.17 5.78
CA ASP A 50 -1.84 -14.57 6.20
C ASP A 50 -1.02 -14.90 4.95
N GLU A 51 0.21 -14.32 4.85
CA GLU A 51 1.06 -14.42 3.65
C GLU A 51 2.53 -14.40 4.01
N ASP A 52 3.34 -15.19 3.30
CA ASP A 52 4.79 -15.06 3.30
C ASP A 52 5.22 -14.10 2.19
N MET A 53 5.77 -12.97 2.61
CA MET A 53 6.18 -11.87 1.74
C MET A 53 7.65 -11.93 1.33
N VAL A 54 8.36 -13.03 1.59
CA VAL A 54 9.80 -13.12 1.35
C VAL A 54 10.19 -12.79 -0.10
N ASP A 55 9.36 -13.20 -1.07
CA ASP A 55 9.57 -12.95 -2.50
C ASP A 55 8.95 -11.63 -2.99
N ILE A 56 8.09 -11.00 -2.18
CA ILE A 56 7.36 -9.78 -2.51
C ILE A 56 7.38 -8.74 -1.38
N PRO A 57 8.50 -8.54 -0.68
CA PRO A 57 8.53 -7.68 0.52
C PRO A 57 8.15 -6.24 0.21
N ASP A 58 8.42 -5.77 -1.00
CA ASP A 58 8.11 -4.42 -1.44
C ASP A 58 6.60 -4.15 -1.63
N LEU A 59 5.75 -5.19 -1.62
CA LEU A 59 4.29 -5.04 -1.61
C LEU A 59 3.70 -4.99 -0.20
N ALA A 60 4.50 -5.23 0.83
CA ALA A 60 4.01 -5.31 2.21
C ALA A 60 3.30 -4.02 2.66
N GLN A 61 3.85 -2.83 2.35
CA GLN A 61 3.19 -1.57 2.70
C GLN A 61 1.78 -1.49 2.12
N THR A 62 1.63 -1.84 0.84
CA THR A 62 0.34 -1.84 0.15
C THR A 62 -0.66 -2.76 0.85
N PHE A 63 -0.26 -4.00 1.14
CA PHE A 63 -1.19 -4.98 1.73
C PHE A 63 -1.48 -4.71 3.20
N VAL A 64 -0.50 -4.25 3.98
CA VAL A 64 -0.70 -3.86 5.38
C VAL A 64 -1.74 -2.74 5.48
N VAL A 65 -1.56 -1.66 4.72
CA VAL A 65 -2.51 -0.53 4.71
C VAL A 65 -3.87 -0.98 4.18
N THR A 66 -3.91 -1.74 3.08
CA THR A 66 -5.17 -2.25 2.49
C THR A 66 -5.94 -3.10 3.50
N CYS A 67 -5.29 -4.05 4.17
CA CYS A 67 -5.94 -4.91 5.16
C CYS A 67 -6.49 -4.11 6.34
N CYS A 68 -5.71 -3.14 6.87
CA CYS A 68 -6.21 -2.24 7.92
C CYS A 68 -7.45 -1.48 7.47
N LEU A 69 -7.43 -0.86 6.28
CA LEU A 69 -8.55 -0.07 5.75
C LEU A 69 -9.79 -0.93 5.42
N MET A 70 -9.62 -2.22 5.15
CA MET A 70 -10.70 -3.17 4.89
C MET A 70 -11.17 -3.92 6.14
N ASP A 71 -10.61 -3.63 7.32
CA ASP A 71 -10.86 -4.36 8.58
C ASP A 71 -10.59 -5.88 8.45
N ILE A 72 -9.55 -6.25 7.72
CA ILE A 72 -9.13 -7.64 7.53
C ILE A 72 -7.89 -7.91 8.41
N PRO A 73 -7.99 -8.71 9.47
CA PRO A 73 -6.83 -9.17 10.24
C PRO A 73 -5.81 -9.85 9.34
N PHE A 74 -4.53 -9.68 9.67
CA PHE A 74 -3.45 -10.24 8.86
C PHE A 74 -2.23 -10.65 9.68
N ARG A 75 -1.42 -11.55 9.09
CA ARG A 75 -0.07 -11.86 9.55
C ARG A 75 0.85 -12.05 8.36
N PHE A 76 1.78 -11.11 8.15
CA PHE A 76 2.76 -11.13 7.07
C PHE A 76 4.13 -11.45 7.61
N THR A 77 4.75 -12.49 7.05
CA THR A 77 6.10 -12.96 7.39
C THR A 77 7.10 -12.63 6.29
N GLY A 78 8.39 -12.93 6.48
CA GLY A 78 9.39 -12.73 5.44
C GLY A 78 9.81 -11.27 5.22
N LEU A 79 9.57 -10.37 6.19
CA LEU A 79 9.76 -8.92 6.05
C LEU A 79 11.11 -8.40 6.54
N GLN A 80 12.08 -9.26 6.82
CA GLN A 80 13.38 -8.86 7.39
C GLN A 80 14.12 -7.83 6.53
N SER A 81 13.94 -7.87 5.21
CA SER A 81 14.57 -6.91 4.29
C SER A 81 14.01 -5.48 4.42
N LEU A 82 12.83 -5.30 4.99
CA LEU A 82 12.18 -3.99 5.13
C LEU A 82 12.87 -3.09 6.19
N LYS A 83 13.64 -3.67 7.08
CA LYS A 83 14.41 -2.91 8.09
C LYS A 83 15.60 -2.14 7.51
N ILE A 84 16.11 -2.56 6.37
CA ILE A 84 17.36 -2.05 5.77
C ILE A 84 17.11 -1.39 4.41
N LYS A 85 15.88 -0.92 4.14
CA LYS A 85 15.52 -0.18 2.93
C LYS A 85 15.83 1.33 3.11
N GLU A 86 15.14 2.20 2.37
CA GLU A 86 15.25 3.65 2.46
C GLU A 86 14.97 4.16 3.90
N THR A 87 14.10 3.45 4.61
CA THR A 87 13.78 3.63 6.04
C THR A 87 13.51 2.27 6.68
N ASP A 88 13.42 2.20 8.01
CA ASP A 88 12.79 1.07 8.70
C ASP A 88 11.28 1.08 8.41
N ARG A 89 10.90 0.42 7.30
CA ARG A 89 9.52 0.38 6.82
C ARG A 89 8.54 -0.27 7.80
N ILE A 90 9.03 -1.20 8.62
CA ILE A 90 8.22 -1.86 9.66
C ILE A 90 7.81 -0.83 10.70
N THR A 91 8.77 -0.10 11.25
CA THR A 91 8.51 0.93 12.25
C THR A 91 7.68 2.08 11.67
N ALA A 92 7.96 2.50 10.44
CA ALA A 92 7.19 3.53 9.75
C ALA A 92 5.70 3.14 9.59
N LEU A 93 5.41 1.92 9.12
CA LEU A 93 4.03 1.43 8.98
C LEU A 93 3.28 1.40 10.32
N ILE A 94 3.90 0.90 11.38
CA ILE A 94 3.30 0.85 12.72
C ILE A 94 2.98 2.27 13.20
N THR A 95 3.92 3.19 13.04
CA THR A 95 3.77 4.58 13.48
C THR A 95 2.64 5.29 12.73
N GLU A 96 2.62 5.18 11.41
CA GLU A 96 1.65 5.89 10.59
C GLU A 96 0.24 5.29 10.70
N LEU A 97 0.12 3.97 10.78
CA LEU A 97 -1.18 3.31 10.99
C LEU A 97 -1.77 3.60 12.37
N ARG A 98 -0.92 3.80 13.39
CA ARG A 98 -1.38 4.19 14.71
C ARG A 98 -2.08 5.56 14.70
N LYS A 99 -1.61 6.52 13.90
CA LYS A 99 -2.29 7.82 13.70
C LYS A 99 -3.70 7.64 13.13
N LEU A 100 -3.92 6.58 12.35
CA LEU A 100 -5.22 6.24 11.79
C LEU A 100 -6.07 5.33 12.70
N GLY A 101 -5.59 5.02 13.90
CA GLY A 101 -6.30 4.24 14.89
C GLY A 101 -6.08 2.72 14.82
N TYR A 102 -5.08 2.24 14.06
CA TYR A 102 -4.77 0.81 13.95
C TYR A 102 -3.55 0.44 14.81
N VAL A 103 -3.66 -0.58 15.65
CA VAL A 103 -2.56 -1.08 16.49
C VAL A 103 -1.91 -2.28 15.83
N VAL A 104 -1.09 -2.01 14.82
CA VAL A 104 -0.26 -3.03 14.16
C VAL A 104 0.94 -3.34 15.03
N ARG A 105 1.33 -4.62 15.11
CA ARG A 105 2.46 -5.10 15.89
C ARG A 105 3.51 -5.74 14.99
N SER A 106 4.76 -5.74 15.45
CA SER A 106 5.81 -6.53 14.80
C SER A 106 6.37 -7.60 15.74
N GLU A 107 6.77 -8.73 15.17
CA GLU A 107 7.47 -9.81 15.86
C GLU A 107 8.79 -10.07 15.14
N GLN A 108 9.88 -10.25 15.94
CA GLN A 108 11.20 -10.62 15.46
C GLN A 108 11.72 -9.73 14.32
N ASP A 109 11.30 -8.46 14.24
CA ASP A 109 11.68 -7.52 13.20
C ASP A 109 11.46 -8.01 11.73
N SER A 110 10.63 -9.01 11.55
CA SER A 110 10.40 -9.68 10.26
C SER A 110 8.95 -10.06 10.01
N ILE A 111 8.08 -9.81 10.97
CA ILE A 111 6.65 -10.13 10.91
C ILE A 111 5.87 -8.87 11.25
N LEU A 112 4.83 -8.58 10.47
CA LEU A 112 3.80 -7.59 10.79
C LEU A 112 2.46 -8.31 10.97
N LEU A 113 1.73 -7.96 12.01
CA LEU A 113 0.42 -8.54 12.30
C LEU A 113 -0.55 -7.51 12.87
N TRP A 114 -1.81 -7.74 12.59
CA TRP A 114 -2.93 -7.00 13.15
C TRP A 114 -4.14 -7.91 13.32
N ASP A 115 -4.69 -7.96 14.51
CA ASP A 115 -5.81 -8.81 14.87
C ASP A 115 -7.10 -8.02 15.16
N GLY A 116 -7.20 -6.80 14.59
CA GLY A 116 -8.36 -5.94 14.76
C GLY A 116 -8.23 -4.95 15.93
N GLU A 117 -7.09 -4.90 16.62
CA GLU A 117 -6.89 -3.95 17.73
C GLU A 117 -6.89 -2.52 17.24
N ARG A 118 -7.62 -1.64 17.96
CA ARG A 118 -7.77 -0.22 17.63
C ARG A 118 -7.33 0.67 18.79
N CYS A 119 -6.95 1.90 18.45
CA CYS A 119 -6.72 2.99 19.39
C CYS A 119 -7.42 4.26 18.90
N PRO A 120 -7.52 5.32 19.72
CA PRO A 120 -7.98 6.62 19.24
C PRO A 120 -7.11 7.09 18.08
N ALA A 121 -7.78 7.47 16.96
CA ALA A 121 -7.09 8.07 15.83
C ALA A 121 -6.76 9.53 16.11
N ASP A 122 -5.73 10.06 15.46
CA ASP A 122 -5.46 11.51 15.48
C ASP A 122 -6.62 12.27 14.82
N ALA A 123 -6.93 13.46 15.32
CA ALA A 123 -8.02 14.28 14.78
C ALA A 123 -7.72 14.73 13.33
N ASP A 124 -6.46 14.92 12.99
CA ASP A 124 -6.01 15.38 11.68
C ASP A 124 -4.66 14.71 11.32
N PRO A 125 -4.72 13.44 10.93
CA PRO A 125 -3.52 12.65 10.71
C PRO A 125 -2.74 13.16 9.50
N VAL A 126 -1.43 13.35 9.69
CA VAL A 126 -0.47 13.68 8.64
C VAL A 126 0.49 12.52 8.51
N ILE A 127 0.50 11.87 7.36
CA ILE A 127 1.36 10.73 7.06
C ILE A 127 2.75 11.22 6.66
N ALA A 128 3.76 10.80 7.40
CA ALA A 128 5.14 10.99 7.04
C ALA A 128 5.55 9.92 6.00
N THR A 129 6.28 10.34 4.97
CA THR A 129 6.72 9.44 3.90
C THR A 129 8.10 8.83 4.15
N TYR A 130 8.89 9.40 5.04
CA TYR A 130 10.25 8.92 5.35
C TYR A 130 11.13 8.82 4.09
N GLU A 131 10.98 9.76 3.15
CA GLU A 131 11.61 9.75 1.83
C GLU A 131 11.33 8.50 0.97
N ASP A 132 10.33 7.70 1.36
CA ASP A 132 9.93 6.47 0.70
C ASP A 132 8.63 6.65 -0.10
N HIS A 133 8.75 6.52 -1.42
CA HIS A 133 7.62 6.62 -2.35
C HIS A 133 6.53 5.58 -2.07
N ARG A 134 6.88 4.39 -1.56
CA ARG A 134 5.91 3.33 -1.24
C ARG A 134 5.02 3.71 -0.06
N MET A 135 5.53 4.47 0.91
CA MET A 135 4.71 5.01 1.99
C MET A 135 3.65 5.95 1.44
N ALA A 136 4.04 6.94 0.63
CA ALA A 136 3.08 7.86 0.02
C ALA A 136 2.01 7.11 -0.81
N MET A 137 2.43 6.17 -1.65
CA MET A 137 1.53 5.43 -2.54
C MET A 137 0.61 4.47 -1.79
N ALA A 138 1.05 3.84 -0.72
CA ALA A 138 0.25 2.93 0.08
C ALA A 138 -0.83 3.65 0.89
N PHE A 139 -0.52 4.85 1.44
CA PHE A 139 -1.46 5.59 2.27
C PHE A 139 -2.41 6.50 1.49
N ALA A 140 -2.07 6.95 0.28
CA ALA A 140 -2.94 7.82 -0.50
C ALA A 140 -4.37 7.27 -0.68
N PRO A 141 -4.60 5.96 -0.94
CA PRO A 141 -5.94 5.40 -1.04
C PRO A 141 -6.76 5.42 0.27
N ALA A 142 -6.17 5.77 1.42
CA ALA A 142 -6.91 5.83 2.69
C ALA A 142 -8.07 6.83 2.66
N CYS A 143 -8.03 7.85 1.77
CA CYS A 143 -9.16 8.76 1.55
C CYS A 143 -10.41 8.09 0.96
N LEU A 144 -10.37 6.80 0.60
CA LEU A 144 -11.57 6.03 0.25
C LEU A 144 -12.42 5.68 1.48
N VAL A 145 -11.82 5.65 2.66
CA VAL A 145 -12.51 5.33 3.93
C VAL A 145 -12.42 6.47 4.95
N LEU A 146 -11.49 7.40 4.77
CA LEU A 146 -11.33 8.60 5.59
C LEU A 146 -11.82 9.83 4.83
N PRO A 147 -12.38 10.85 5.51
CA PRO A 147 -12.81 12.08 4.85
C PRO A 147 -11.71 12.79 4.06
N GLN A 148 -10.52 12.75 4.61
CA GLN A 148 -9.29 13.27 3.99
C GLN A 148 -8.06 12.58 4.58
N ILE A 149 -6.95 12.67 3.86
CA ILE A 149 -5.63 12.28 4.36
C ILE A 149 -4.60 13.29 3.89
N ARG A 150 -3.70 13.69 4.76
CA ARG A 150 -2.56 14.53 4.41
C ARG A 150 -1.29 13.70 4.35
N ILE A 151 -0.48 13.96 3.34
CA ILE A 151 0.79 13.25 3.11
C ILE A 151 1.89 14.29 3.00
N ASN A 152 2.88 14.19 3.88
CA ASN A 152 4.08 15.01 3.81
C ASN A 152 4.97 14.58 2.65
N GLU A 153 5.69 15.53 2.10
CA GLU A 153 6.68 15.30 1.03
C GLU A 153 6.14 14.42 -0.12
N PRO A 154 4.97 14.78 -0.70
CA PRO A 154 4.31 13.96 -1.71
C PRO A 154 5.15 13.77 -2.98
N GLN A 155 6.18 14.59 -3.21
CA GLN A 155 7.11 14.51 -4.33
C GLN A 155 7.99 13.25 -4.31
N VAL A 156 8.09 12.52 -3.21
CA VAL A 156 8.90 11.27 -3.12
C VAL A 156 8.46 10.22 -4.15
N VAL A 157 7.19 10.25 -4.58
CA VAL A 157 6.66 9.32 -5.59
C VAL A 157 7.32 9.49 -6.96
N THR A 158 7.87 10.66 -7.27
CA THR A 158 8.46 10.95 -8.59
C THR A 158 9.64 10.05 -8.92
N LYS A 159 10.30 9.48 -7.91
CA LYS A 159 11.40 8.51 -8.10
C LYS A 159 10.96 7.26 -8.87
N SER A 160 9.72 6.83 -8.70
CA SER A 160 9.22 5.56 -9.26
C SER A 160 7.98 5.74 -10.12
N TYR A 161 7.13 6.70 -9.81
CA TYR A 161 5.88 6.97 -10.52
C TYR A 161 5.63 8.47 -10.65
N PRO A 162 6.28 9.15 -11.59
CA PRO A 162 6.18 10.62 -11.73
C PRO A 162 4.77 11.16 -11.91
N ALA A 163 3.89 10.42 -12.58
CA ALA A 163 2.51 10.82 -12.86
C ALA A 163 1.50 10.34 -11.80
N TYR A 164 1.95 9.84 -10.63
CA TYR A 164 1.08 9.19 -9.65
C TYR A 164 -0.11 10.07 -9.22
N TRP A 165 0.13 11.31 -8.84
CA TRP A 165 -0.93 12.22 -8.37
C TRP A 165 -1.90 12.61 -9.48
N GLU A 166 -1.39 12.80 -10.70
CA GLU A 166 -2.22 13.07 -11.89
C GLU A 166 -3.13 11.88 -12.21
N ASP A 167 -2.59 10.68 -12.13
CA ASP A 167 -3.34 9.45 -12.43
C ASP A 167 -4.38 9.16 -11.33
N LEU A 168 -4.10 9.48 -10.06
CA LEU A 168 -5.11 9.46 -9.02
C LEU A 168 -6.25 10.45 -9.30
N GLN A 169 -5.94 11.68 -9.76
CA GLN A 169 -6.97 12.64 -10.16
C GLN A 169 -7.83 12.12 -11.32
N LYS A 170 -7.21 11.49 -12.33
CA LYS A 170 -7.93 10.84 -13.43
C LYS A 170 -8.81 9.68 -12.94
N ALA A 171 -8.40 8.99 -11.88
CA ALA A 171 -9.18 7.96 -11.22
C ALA A 171 -10.32 8.50 -10.33
N GLY A 172 -10.45 9.84 -10.22
CA GLY A 172 -11.55 10.50 -9.49
C GLY A 172 -11.20 10.97 -8.08
N PHE A 173 -9.94 10.86 -7.65
CA PHE A 173 -9.51 11.41 -6.36
C PHE A 173 -9.34 12.93 -6.45
N LYS A 174 -9.72 13.65 -5.39
CA LYS A 174 -9.43 15.06 -5.27
C LYS A 174 -8.06 15.25 -4.61
N VAL A 175 -7.08 15.62 -5.39
CA VAL A 175 -5.72 15.95 -4.90
C VAL A 175 -5.60 17.45 -4.76
N CYS A 176 -5.35 17.94 -3.54
CA CYS A 176 -5.11 19.34 -3.23
C CYS A 176 -3.66 19.49 -2.77
N GLN A 177 -3.01 20.56 -3.18
CA GLN A 177 -1.75 21.00 -2.58
C GLN A 177 -2.11 22.06 -1.53
N ASP A 178 -1.70 21.83 -0.28
CA ASP A 178 -1.77 22.89 0.71
C ASP A 178 -0.82 24.00 0.25
N ALA A 179 -1.32 25.22 0.11
CA ALA A 179 -0.46 26.36 -0.11
C ALA A 179 0.51 26.43 1.09
N MET A 180 1.79 26.23 0.83
CA MET A 180 2.81 26.45 1.86
C MET A 180 2.57 27.84 2.43
N GLN A 181 2.21 27.90 3.71
CA GLN A 181 2.27 29.15 4.44
C GLN A 181 3.75 29.53 4.52
N SER A 182 4.11 30.48 3.66
CA SER A 182 5.39 31.16 3.65
C SER A 182 5.61 31.96 4.92
#